data_c096cbc3eda27a0e4ea35ad6d20ee9f7
#
_entry.id   c096cbc3eda27a0e4ea35ad6d20ee9f7
#
_cell.length_a   1.000
_cell.length_b   1.000
_cell.length_c   1.000
_cell.angle_alpha   90.00
_cell.angle_beta   90.00
_cell.angle_gamma   90.00
#
_symmetry.space_group_name_H-M   'P 1'
#
loop_
_entity.id
_entity.type
_entity.pdbx_description
1 polymer ?
#
loop_
_entity_poly.entity_id
_entity_poly.type
_entity_poly.pdbx_seq_one_letter_code
_entity_poly.pdbx_strand_id
1 'polypeptide(L)'
;MKAKLFLSLALMGALCCSCSSFDDINDNPNDPTAVSPKLILPNVCESAFSRGTGGMYADKMVVQTDGHNAEQFYEWNRGSFSTYNNELLQVTKLKEEADRTGETVYEGLYHFFRAYYFYNLTLKFGDVPYSEALKGESDGQFTPKYDSQETVFAGVLDELATASDELSQSASKQESISGDIIYGSDAAKWQKLVNSFRLKVLLTLSHKEKVGNHDIKQEFKQIAQLPLMASNADNGQLVYIDQEGNRYPQFNAQWSGFYMDKTFIDRMALRKDPRLFLYALPTNEAASAGKAVTDFTAYAGGDPTVPYGENKNLVGAGKISQINSRYRTNPTGEPTMLMGYAELQQILAEAVVRGWIQGDAKQYYENGVRASFAWYHTYSGDYAKYVTDDAATTYLQGDEVKWDNQLTQEQKIE
;
A
#
# COMPACT_ATOMS: atom_id res chain seq x y z
N MET A 1 -57.88 -34.94 43.74
CA MET A 1 -57.52 -34.63 42.34
C MET A 1 -57.23 -33.14 42.08
N LYS A 2 -58.02 -32.20 42.65
CA LYS A 2 -57.83 -30.73 42.35
C LYS A 2 -56.54 -30.17 42.89
N ALA A 3 -55.99 -30.61 44.03
CA ALA A 3 -54.72 -30.09 44.60
C ALA A 3 -53.47 -30.50 43.77
N LYS A 4 -53.47 -31.68 43.15
CA LYS A 4 -52.38 -32.15 42.29
C LYS A 4 -52.36 -31.40 40.94
N LEU A 5 -53.52 -30.96 40.45
CA LEU A 5 -53.61 -30.15 39.22
C LEU A 5 -53.15 -28.75 39.44
N PHE A 6 -53.39 -28.14 40.61
CA PHE A 6 -52.86 -26.82 40.96
C PHE A 6 -51.34 -26.79 41.15
N LEU A 7 -50.77 -27.88 41.72
CA LEU A 7 -49.33 -27.99 41.90
C LEU A 7 -48.58 -28.16 40.55
N SER A 8 -49.17 -28.92 39.61
CA SER A 8 -48.60 -29.07 38.28
C SER A 8 -48.71 -27.80 37.42
N LEU A 9 -49.80 -27.02 37.56
CA LEU A 9 -49.91 -25.71 36.89
C LEU A 9 -48.95 -24.66 37.47
N ALA A 10 -48.74 -24.66 38.78
CA ALA A 10 -47.76 -23.76 39.44
C ALA A 10 -46.32 -24.11 39.07
N LEU A 11 -45.98 -25.41 38.90
CA LEU A 11 -44.65 -25.83 38.46
C LEU A 11 -44.41 -25.53 36.97
N MET A 12 -45.44 -25.58 36.13
CA MET A 12 -45.36 -25.25 34.71
C MET A 12 -45.25 -23.72 34.49
N GLY A 13 -45.87 -22.90 35.37
CA GLY A 13 -45.71 -21.44 35.38
C GLY A 13 -44.34 -20.97 35.84
N ALA A 14 -43.67 -21.68 36.75
CA ALA A 14 -42.31 -21.38 37.21
C ALA A 14 -41.23 -21.71 36.16
N LEU A 15 -41.49 -22.64 35.24
CA LEU A 15 -40.58 -22.99 34.14
C LEU A 15 -40.60 -21.96 32.98
N CYS A 16 -41.68 -21.18 32.84
CA CYS A 16 -41.77 -20.14 31.80
C CYS A 16 -41.10 -18.82 32.20
N CYS A 17 -40.71 -18.62 33.46
CA CYS A 17 -40.01 -17.39 33.91
C CYS A 17 -38.47 -17.54 33.92
N SER A 18 -37.95 -18.66 33.42
CA SER A 18 -36.49 -18.90 33.35
C SER A 18 -35.82 -18.47 32.02
N CYS A 19 -36.54 -17.74 31.18
CA CYS A 19 -35.96 -17.15 29.98
C CYS A 19 -35.64 -15.67 30.23
N SER A 20 -34.78 -15.39 31.21
CA SER A 20 -34.08 -14.11 31.25
C SER A 20 -32.77 -14.25 30.46
N SER A 21 -32.77 -13.62 29.31
CA SER A 21 -31.61 -13.25 28.45
C SER A 21 -30.52 -14.33 28.30
N PHE A 22 -30.68 -15.14 27.26
CA PHE A 22 -29.55 -15.90 26.68
C PHE A 22 -28.45 -14.93 26.17
N ASP A 23 -28.76 -13.67 26.02
CA ASP A 23 -27.80 -12.63 25.58
C ASP A 23 -26.68 -12.43 26.63
N ASP A 24 -27.04 -12.39 27.94
CA ASP A 24 -26.04 -12.24 29.03
C ASP A 24 -25.14 -13.48 29.22
N ILE A 25 -25.53 -14.66 28.70
CA ILE A 25 -24.74 -15.90 28.79
C ILE A 25 -23.74 -16.01 27.61
N ASN A 26 -24.01 -15.35 26.52
CA ASN A 26 -23.17 -15.33 25.34
C ASN A 26 -22.10 -14.22 25.35
N ASP A 27 -22.23 -13.25 26.25
CA ASP A 27 -21.18 -12.25 26.44
C ASP A 27 -20.00 -12.90 27.17
N ASN A 28 -18.90 -13.09 26.45
CA ASN A 28 -17.65 -13.52 27.06
C ASN A 28 -17.12 -12.38 27.96
N PRO A 29 -17.17 -12.52 29.30
CA PRO A 29 -16.74 -11.43 30.19
C PRO A 29 -15.25 -11.11 30.10
N ASN A 30 -14.48 -11.91 29.32
CA ASN A 30 -13.07 -11.67 29.06
C ASN A 30 -12.83 -10.95 27.73
N ASP A 31 -13.84 -10.79 26.88
CA ASP A 31 -13.73 -10.01 25.66
C ASP A 31 -14.12 -8.55 25.95
N PRO A 32 -13.23 -7.58 25.68
CA PRO A 32 -13.55 -6.18 25.90
C PRO A 32 -14.67 -5.76 24.95
N THR A 33 -15.82 -5.38 25.50
CA THR A 33 -16.97 -4.86 24.74
C THR A 33 -16.75 -3.40 24.28
N ALA A 34 -15.68 -2.78 24.72
CA ALA A 34 -15.30 -1.39 24.39
C ALA A 34 -13.78 -1.24 24.42
N VAL A 35 -13.20 -0.74 23.36
CA VAL A 35 -11.76 -0.56 23.20
C VAL A 35 -11.47 0.88 22.76
N SER A 36 -10.48 1.53 23.37
CA SER A 36 -10.10 2.88 22.90
C SER A 36 -9.54 2.84 21.47
N PRO A 37 -9.92 3.78 20.58
CA PRO A 37 -9.43 3.86 19.20
C PRO A 37 -7.91 3.77 19.07
N LYS A 38 -7.16 4.30 20.04
CA LYS A 38 -5.68 4.24 20.09
C LYS A 38 -5.12 2.82 20.11
N LEU A 39 -5.89 1.81 20.52
CA LEU A 39 -5.47 0.41 20.57
C LEU A 39 -5.80 -0.31 19.24
N ILE A 40 -6.74 0.21 18.44
CA ILE A 40 -7.13 -0.32 17.14
C ILE A 40 -6.23 0.26 16.05
N LEU A 41 -5.92 1.54 16.12
CA LEU A 41 -5.20 2.28 15.08
C LEU A 41 -3.85 1.65 14.68
N PRO A 42 -2.99 1.15 15.60
CA PRO A 42 -1.72 0.51 15.21
C PRO A 42 -1.92 -0.65 14.24
N ASN A 43 -2.91 -1.51 14.50
CA ASN A 43 -3.24 -2.65 13.64
C ASN A 43 -3.79 -2.21 12.27
N VAL A 44 -4.63 -1.17 12.25
CA VAL A 44 -5.14 -0.58 10.99
C VAL A 44 -3.98 -0.01 10.17
N CYS A 45 -3.06 0.72 10.81
CA CYS A 45 -1.87 1.25 10.14
C CYS A 45 -0.96 0.12 9.63
N GLU A 46 -0.64 -0.86 10.47
CA GLU A 46 0.20 -1.99 10.07
C GLU A 46 -0.41 -2.71 8.86
N SER A 47 -1.68 -3.03 8.89
CA SER A 47 -2.37 -3.73 7.79
C SER A 47 -2.37 -2.93 6.48
N ALA A 48 -2.55 -1.61 6.54
CA ALA A 48 -2.58 -0.76 5.34
C ALA A 48 -1.19 -0.51 4.74
N PHE A 49 -0.17 -0.41 5.58
CA PHE A 49 1.21 -0.09 5.17
C PHE A 49 2.08 -1.33 4.97
N SER A 50 1.76 -2.48 5.57
CA SER A 50 2.47 -3.73 5.32
C SER A 50 2.13 -4.25 3.93
N ARG A 51 3.14 -4.38 3.08
CA ARG A 51 2.99 -4.99 1.77
C ARG A 51 3.75 -6.32 1.75
N GLY A 52 3.08 -7.37 1.29
CA GLY A 52 3.71 -8.63 0.98
C GLY A 52 4.55 -8.56 -0.30
N THR A 53 5.13 -9.69 -0.68
CA THR A 53 5.86 -9.88 -1.94
C THR A 53 4.93 -10.12 -3.14
N GLY A 54 3.62 -9.97 -2.97
CA GLY A 54 2.63 -10.13 -4.03
C GLY A 54 2.87 -9.13 -5.17
N GLY A 55 2.65 -9.56 -6.42
CA GLY A 55 2.85 -8.74 -7.62
C GLY A 55 4.25 -8.81 -8.22
N MET A 56 5.28 -9.20 -7.49
CA MET A 56 6.67 -9.16 -7.98
C MET A 56 6.91 -10.07 -9.20
N TYR A 57 6.20 -11.18 -9.32
CA TYR A 57 6.27 -12.07 -10.48
C TYR A 57 5.53 -11.48 -11.69
N ALA A 58 4.33 -10.93 -11.48
CA ALA A 58 3.55 -10.29 -12.54
C ALA A 58 4.28 -9.05 -13.08
N ASP A 59 4.89 -8.25 -12.19
CA ASP A 59 5.66 -7.06 -12.52
C ASP A 59 7.04 -7.36 -13.12
N LYS A 60 7.36 -8.66 -13.29
CA LYS A 60 8.65 -9.12 -13.85
C LYS A 60 9.86 -8.58 -13.08
N MET A 61 9.75 -8.46 -11.78
CA MET A 61 10.88 -8.13 -10.89
C MET A 61 11.67 -9.39 -10.53
N VAL A 62 10.96 -10.50 -10.35
CA VAL A 62 11.53 -11.81 -9.98
C VAL A 62 10.97 -12.92 -10.84
N VAL A 63 11.73 -14.02 -10.94
CA VAL A 63 11.38 -15.23 -11.66
C VAL A 63 11.44 -16.44 -10.73
N GLN A 64 10.51 -17.38 -10.90
CA GLN A 64 10.50 -18.64 -10.18
C GLN A 64 11.35 -19.70 -10.91
N THR A 65 12.20 -20.41 -10.15
CA THR A 65 13.12 -21.42 -10.69
C THR A 65 12.94 -22.83 -10.13
N ASP A 66 12.10 -23.00 -9.11
CA ASP A 66 11.88 -24.30 -8.45
C ASP A 66 10.50 -24.92 -8.72
N GLY A 67 9.62 -24.20 -9.44
CA GLY A 67 8.28 -24.66 -9.73
C GLY A 67 7.52 -23.71 -10.66
N HIS A 68 6.31 -24.08 -11.05
CA HIS A 68 5.42 -23.22 -11.78
C HIS A 68 4.87 -22.10 -10.85
N ASN A 69 4.82 -20.88 -11.37
CA ASN A 69 4.22 -19.75 -10.67
C ASN A 69 3.14 -19.11 -11.56
N ALA A 70 1.87 -19.21 -11.13
CA ALA A 70 0.72 -18.73 -11.90
C ALA A 70 0.78 -17.21 -12.15
N GLU A 71 1.23 -16.42 -11.17
CA GLU A 71 1.35 -14.96 -11.29
C GLU A 71 2.39 -14.56 -12.37
N GLN A 72 3.51 -15.28 -12.43
CA GLN A 72 4.54 -15.08 -13.46
C GLN A 72 3.99 -15.22 -14.90
N PHE A 73 3.04 -16.14 -15.10
CA PHE A 73 2.43 -16.41 -16.39
C PHE A 73 1.08 -15.73 -16.61
N TYR A 74 0.70 -14.82 -15.70
CA TYR A 74 -0.60 -14.13 -15.73
C TYR A 74 -1.80 -15.07 -15.68
N GLU A 75 -1.65 -16.22 -15.07
CA GLU A 75 -2.72 -17.19 -14.81
C GLU A 75 -3.49 -16.75 -13.56
N TRP A 76 -4.35 -15.77 -13.73
CA TRP A 76 -5.10 -15.18 -12.63
C TRP A 76 -6.12 -16.16 -12.06
N ASN A 77 -5.95 -16.50 -10.81
CA ASN A 77 -6.91 -17.29 -10.06
C ASN A 77 -8.02 -16.40 -9.48
N ARG A 78 -9.11 -17.08 -9.04
CA ARG A 78 -10.19 -16.39 -8.37
C ARG A 78 -9.68 -15.63 -7.14
N GLY A 79 -9.89 -14.32 -7.12
CA GLY A 79 -9.56 -13.46 -5.99
C GLY A 79 -10.49 -13.68 -4.79
N SER A 80 -10.07 -13.21 -3.63
CA SER A 80 -10.83 -13.28 -2.39
C SER A 80 -11.26 -11.87 -1.96
N PHE A 81 -12.43 -11.78 -1.32
CA PHE A 81 -12.93 -10.57 -0.67
C PHE A 81 -12.53 -10.49 0.82
N SER A 82 -11.42 -11.11 1.21
CA SER A 82 -10.96 -11.12 2.61
C SER A 82 -10.79 -9.73 3.23
N THR A 83 -10.51 -8.71 2.42
CA THR A 83 -10.42 -7.31 2.85
C THR A 83 -11.66 -6.83 3.61
N TYR A 84 -12.87 -7.33 3.28
CA TYR A 84 -14.08 -6.96 4.02
C TYR A 84 -14.09 -7.49 5.45
N ASN A 85 -13.67 -8.75 5.64
CA ASN A 85 -13.71 -9.41 6.95
C ASN A 85 -12.48 -9.13 7.81
N ASN A 86 -11.42 -8.58 7.23
CA ASN A 86 -10.17 -8.28 7.92
C ASN A 86 -10.00 -6.76 8.08
N GLU A 87 -9.46 -6.12 7.05
CA GLU A 87 -9.00 -4.74 7.14
C GLU A 87 -10.16 -3.74 7.29
N LEU A 88 -11.20 -3.86 6.43
CA LEU A 88 -12.34 -2.94 6.48
C LEU A 88 -13.18 -3.12 7.75
N LEU A 89 -13.24 -4.33 8.31
CA LEU A 89 -13.89 -4.55 9.60
C LEU A 89 -13.16 -3.79 10.72
N GLN A 90 -11.81 -3.85 10.75
CA GLN A 90 -11.02 -3.11 11.74
C GLN A 90 -11.17 -1.58 11.58
N VAL A 91 -11.23 -1.11 10.34
CA VAL A 91 -11.48 0.31 10.04
C VAL A 91 -12.88 0.73 10.52
N THR A 92 -13.89 -0.12 10.33
CA THR A 92 -15.26 0.14 10.84
C THR A 92 -15.27 0.18 12.37
N LYS A 93 -14.59 -0.77 13.04
CA LYS A 93 -14.48 -0.77 14.50
C LYS A 93 -13.72 0.45 15.04
N LEU A 94 -12.70 0.94 14.33
CA LEU A 94 -12.04 2.19 14.68
C LEU A 94 -13.03 3.38 14.73
N LYS A 95 -13.93 3.46 13.74
CA LYS A 95 -14.97 4.51 13.69
C LYS A 95 -15.99 4.36 14.82
N GLU A 96 -16.53 3.15 15.02
CA GLU A 96 -17.51 2.88 16.08
C GLU A 96 -16.96 3.28 17.46
N GLU A 97 -15.72 2.95 17.76
CA GLU A 97 -15.09 3.28 19.01
C GLU A 97 -14.74 4.78 19.12
N ALA A 98 -14.37 5.43 18.02
CA ALA A 98 -14.18 6.87 17.97
C ALA A 98 -15.49 7.62 18.27
N ASP A 99 -16.60 7.19 17.67
CA ASP A 99 -17.94 7.74 17.94
C ASP A 99 -18.33 7.55 19.41
N ARG A 100 -18.11 6.35 19.95
CA ARG A 100 -18.44 6.03 21.35
C ARG A 100 -17.64 6.86 22.36
N THR A 101 -16.37 7.17 22.06
CA THR A 101 -15.49 7.96 22.94
C THR A 101 -15.52 9.45 22.66
N GLY A 102 -16.10 9.89 21.53
CA GLY A 102 -16.11 11.28 21.09
C GLY A 102 -14.74 11.78 20.59
N GLU A 103 -13.85 10.87 20.19
CA GLU A 103 -12.50 11.17 19.71
C GLU A 103 -12.50 11.40 18.20
N THR A 104 -12.98 12.55 17.73
CA THR A 104 -13.24 12.87 16.32
C THR A 104 -12.00 12.85 15.43
N VAL A 105 -10.80 12.95 15.99
CA VAL A 105 -9.54 12.88 15.22
C VAL A 105 -9.37 11.56 14.44
N TYR A 106 -9.98 10.47 14.91
CA TYR A 106 -9.93 9.18 14.22
C TYR A 106 -10.92 9.09 13.05
N GLU A 107 -11.88 10.00 12.92
CA GLU A 107 -12.84 10.01 11.80
C GLU A 107 -12.13 10.26 10.47
N GLY A 108 -11.23 11.24 10.41
CA GLY A 108 -10.43 11.51 9.22
C GLY A 108 -9.58 10.30 8.79
N LEU A 109 -9.04 9.55 9.76
CA LEU A 109 -8.30 8.33 9.48
C LEU A 109 -9.22 7.20 8.99
N TYR A 110 -10.42 7.06 9.57
CA TYR A 110 -11.42 6.11 9.10
C TYR A 110 -11.75 6.35 7.63
N HIS A 111 -12.09 7.59 7.25
CA HIS A 111 -12.40 7.95 5.87
C HIS A 111 -11.24 7.68 4.93
N PHE A 112 -10.00 7.98 5.34
CA PHE A 112 -8.81 7.67 4.54
C PHE A 112 -8.62 6.17 4.33
N PHE A 113 -8.62 5.36 5.39
CA PHE A 113 -8.38 3.93 5.28
C PHE A 113 -9.52 3.21 4.54
N ARG A 114 -10.77 3.63 4.76
CA ARG A 114 -11.91 3.10 4.02
C ARG A 114 -11.77 3.38 2.52
N ALA A 115 -11.48 4.61 2.14
CA ALA A 115 -11.23 5.00 0.75
C ALA A 115 -10.06 4.22 0.14
N TYR A 116 -8.96 4.06 0.86
CA TYR A 116 -7.79 3.30 0.43
C TYR A 116 -8.13 1.83 0.10
N TYR A 117 -8.86 1.17 0.97
CA TYR A 117 -9.23 -0.23 0.74
C TYR A 117 -10.24 -0.39 -0.40
N PHE A 118 -11.25 0.50 -0.51
CA PHE A 118 -12.19 0.45 -1.61
C PHE A 118 -11.57 0.84 -2.96
N TYR A 119 -10.62 1.76 -2.98
CA TYR A 119 -9.82 2.05 -4.17
C TYR A 119 -9.11 0.77 -4.67
N ASN A 120 -8.42 0.06 -3.79
CA ASN A 120 -7.73 -1.19 -4.17
C ASN A 120 -8.71 -2.31 -4.56
N LEU A 121 -9.85 -2.44 -3.88
CA LEU A 121 -10.87 -3.43 -4.21
C LEU A 121 -11.45 -3.20 -5.60
N THR A 122 -11.87 -1.96 -5.89
CA THR A 122 -12.49 -1.65 -7.18
C THR A 122 -11.50 -1.71 -8.35
N LEU A 123 -10.23 -1.38 -8.13
CA LEU A 123 -9.16 -1.60 -9.13
C LEU A 123 -8.98 -3.09 -9.46
N LYS A 124 -9.12 -3.96 -8.47
CA LYS A 124 -8.91 -5.40 -8.62
C LYS A 124 -10.13 -6.12 -9.18
N PHE A 125 -11.35 -5.71 -8.80
CA PHE A 125 -12.56 -6.47 -9.04
C PHE A 125 -13.63 -5.72 -9.88
N GLY A 126 -13.45 -4.44 -10.14
CA GLY A 126 -14.47 -3.62 -10.78
C GLY A 126 -15.59 -3.26 -9.82
N ASP A 127 -16.81 -3.70 -10.12
CA ASP A 127 -17.97 -3.52 -9.26
C ASP A 127 -17.82 -4.31 -7.95
N VAL A 128 -18.08 -3.67 -6.81
CA VAL A 128 -17.94 -4.28 -5.47
C VAL A 128 -19.03 -3.75 -4.52
N PRO A 129 -19.41 -4.49 -3.48
CA PRO A 129 -20.25 -3.94 -2.41
C PRO A 129 -19.55 -2.76 -1.73
N TYR A 130 -20.14 -1.56 -1.81
CA TYR A 130 -19.59 -0.33 -1.24
C TYR A 130 -20.58 0.38 -0.32
N SER A 131 -21.75 0.81 -0.84
CA SER A 131 -22.70 1.64 -0.10
C SER A 131 -23.42 0.90 1.04
N GLU A 132 -23.55 -0.41 0.90
CA GLU A 132 -24.18 -1.30 1.89
C GLU A 132 -23.16 -2.22 2.59
N ALA A 133 -21.85 -2.00 2.36
CA ALA A 133 -20.80 -2.83 2.94
C ALA A 133 -20.75 -2.70 4.47
N LEU A 134 -20.48 -3.83 5.15
CA LEU A 134 -20.25 -3.91 6.61
C LEU A 134 -21.44 -3.49 7.50
N LYS A 135 -22.66 -3.50 6.97
CA LYS A 135 -23.90 -3.17 7.68
C LYS A 135 -24.61 -4.38 8.28
N GLY A 136 -23.94 -5.55 8.32
CA GLY A 136 -24.53 -6.78 8.85
C GLY A 136 -24.82 -6.68 10.35
N GLU A 137 -23.91 -6.15 11.12
CA GLU A 137 -24.04 -5.98 12.57
C GLU A 137 -24.99 -4.83 12.93
N SER A 138 -24.85 -3.66 12.30
CA SER A 138 -25.66 -2.48 12.61
C SER A 138 -27.10 -2.57 12.12
N ASP A 139 -27.29 -3.02 10.86
CA ASP A 139 -28.57 -2.92 10.13
C ASP A 139 -29.16 -4.29 9.75
N GLY A 140 -28.48 -5.41 10.09
CA GLY A 140 -28.89 -6.76 9.66
C GLY A 140 -28.74 -7.01 8.16
N GLN A 141 -27.95 -6.20 7.45
CA GLN A 141 -27.74 -6.31 6.00
C GLN A 141 -26.61 -7.27 5.67
N PHE A 142 -26.93 -8.54 5.49
CA PHE A 142 -25.95 -9.61 5.20
C PHE A 142 -25.78 -9.90 3.70
N THR A 143 -26.57 -9.28 2.83
CA THR A 143 -26.54 -9.45 1.38
C THR A 143 -26.41 -8.09 0.68
N PRO A 144 -25.26 -7.38 0.84
CA PRO A 144 -25.09 -6.07 0.26
C PRO A 144 -25.12 -6.15 -1.27
N LYS A 145 -25.69 -5.13 -1.92
CA LYS A 145 -25.65 -5.00 -3.38
C LYS A 145 -24.24 -4.64 -3.85
N TYR A 146 -23.94 -4.99 -5.09
CA TYR A 146 -22.76 -4.48 -5.80
C TYR A 146 -23.05 -3.07 -6.32
N ASP A 147 -22.18 -2.15 -6.05
CA ASP A 147 -22.17 -0.82 -6.64
C ASP A 147 -21.22 -0.83 -7.84
N SER A 148 -21.55 -0.03 -8.87
CA SER A 148 -20.69 0.07 -10.05
C SER A 148 -19.32 0.66 -9.67
N GLN A 149 -18.28 0.30 -10.41
CA GLN A 149 -16.93 0.84 -10.21
C GLN A 149 -16.95 2.38 -10.21
N GLU A 150 -17.77 3.01 -11.09
CA GLU A 150 -17.93 4.46 -11.11
C GLU A 150 -18.49 5.01 -9.79
N THR A 151 -19.50 4.35 -9.23
CA THR A 151 -20.08 4.72 -7.92
C THR A 151 -19.06 4.56 -6.79
N VAL A 152 -18.26 3.50 -6.84
CA VAL A 152 -17.21 3.27 -5.83
C VAL A 152 -16.14 4.35 -5.92
N PHE A 153 -15.66 4.71 -7.12
CA PHE A 153 -14.67 5.79 -7.29
C PHE A 153 -15.22 7.14 -6.85
N ALA A 154 -16.49 7.46 -7.16
CA ALA A 154 -17.10 8.68 -6.66
C ALA A 154 -17.09 8.73 -5.13
N GLY A 155 -17.52 7.64 -4.48
CA GLY A 155 -17.50 7.54 -3.03
C GLY A 155 -16.08 7.59 -2.44
N VAL A 156 -15.09 7.00 -3.10
CA VAL A 156 -13.67 7.10 -2.67
C VAL A 156 -13.19 8.55 -2.69
N LEU A 157 -13.55 9.33 -3.72
CA LEU A 157 -13.21 10.75 -3.80
C LEU A 157 -13.90 11.58 -2.72
N ASP A 158 -15.18 11.31 -2.42
CA ASP A 158 -15.92 11.94 -1.32
C ASP A 158 -15.30 11.63 0.04
N GLU A 159 -15.00 10.36 0.32
CA GLU A 159 -14.33 9.92 1.57
C GLU A 159 -12.98 10.62 1.76
N LEU A 160 -12.17 10.69 0.71
CA LEU A 160 -10.86 11.35 0.77
C LEU A 160 -10.98 12.87 0.96
N ALA A 161 -12.02 13.50 0.41
CA ALA A 161 -12.29 14.91 0.66
C ALA A 161 -12.64 15.14 2.13
N THR A 162 -13.55 14.32 2.67
CA THR A 162 -13.92 14.35 4.10
C THR A 162 -12.71 14.12 4.99
N ALA A 163 -11.88 13.10 4.70
CA ALA A 163 -10.65 12.82 5.44
C ALA A 163 -9.70 14.03 5.49
N SER A 164 -9.51 14.70 4.34
CA SER A 164 -8.65 15.90 4.28
C SER A 164 -9.17 17.04 5.15
N ASP A 165 -10.48 17.29 5.12
CA ASP A 165 -11.10 18.38 5.87
C ASP A 165 -11.05 18.11 7.38
N GLU A 166 -11.34 16.90 7.82
CA GLU A 166 -11.31 16.51 9.24
C GLU A 166 -9.88 16.53 9.79
N LEU A 167 -8.91 15.99 9.04
CA LEU A 167 -7.50 16.05 9.44
C LEU A 167 -6.95 17.47 9.47
N SER A 168 -7.42 18.38 8.59
CA SER A 168 -7.10 19.81 8.62
C SER A 168 -7.61 20.46 9.90
N GLN A 169 -8.85 20.13 10.32
CA GLN A 169 -9.42 20.64 11.56
C GLN A 169 -8.65 20.12 12.77
N SER A 170 -8.32 18.81 12.81
CA SER A 170 -7.53 18.20 13.87
C SER A 170 -6.13 18.82 13.98
N ALA A 171 -5.47 19.06 12.83
CA ALA A 171 -4.18 19.75 12.79
C ALA A 171 -4.26 21.19 13.34
N SER A 172 -5.33 21.91 12.97
CA SER A 172 -5.55 23.30 13.45
C SER A 172 -5.78 23.36 14.95
N LYS A 173 -6.42 22.35 15.54
CA LYS A 173 -6.66 22.21 16.98
C LYS A 173 -5.48 21.57 17.73
N GLN A 174 -4.46 21.11 17.01
CA GLN A 174 -3.33 20.36 17.57
C GLN A 174 -3.77 19.08 18.32
N GLU A 175 -4.79 18.40 17.80
CA GLU A 175 -5.28 17.15 18.40
C GLU A 175 -4.23 16.04 18.24
N SER A 176 -4.04 15.26 19.31
CA SER A 176 -3.10 14.14 19.32
C SER A 176 -3.76 12.87 18.80
N ILE A 177 -3.10 12.18 17.88
CA ILE A 177 -3.52 10.87 17.34
C ILE A 177 -2.77 9.77 18.10
N SER A 178 -3.28 9.38 19.27
CA SER A 178 -2.64 8.31 20.04
C SER A 178 -2.70 6.97 19.30
N GLY A 179 -1.62 6.20 19.32
CA GLY A 179 -1.49 4.94 18.58
C GLY A 179 -1.06 5.09 17.12
N ASP A 180 -0.80 6.31 16.63
CA ASP A 180 -0.26 6.54 15.30
C ASP A 180 1.21 6.10 15.21
N ILE A 181 1.45 5.00 14.49
CA ILE A 181 2.79 4.43 14.25
C ILE A 181 3.42 4.92 12.94
N ILE A 182 2.73 5.79 12.19
CA ILE A 182 3.19 6.28 10.88
C ILE A 182 3.81 7.67 11.01
N TYR A 183 3.08 8.62 11.60
CA TYR A 183 3.51 10.02 11.70
C TYR A 183 3.68 10.51 13.14
N GLY A 184 3.50 9.62 14.15
CA GLY A 184 3.70 9.95 15.55
C GLY A 184 2.77 11.05 16.04
N SER A 185 1.50 10.98 15.68
CA SER A 185 0.43 11.93 16.05
C SER A 185 0.38 13.24 15.23
N ASP A 186 0.99 13.31 14.05
CA ASP A 186 0.98 14.52 13.22
C ASP A 186 -0.17 14.50 12.21
N ALA A 187 -1.30 15.11 12.57
CA ALA A 187 -2.50 15.22 11.72
C ALA A 187 -2.22 16.00 10.42
N ALA A 188 -1.30 16.99 10.44
CA ALA A 188 -0.94 17.73 9.22
C ALA A 188 -0.20 16.86 8.21
N LYS A 189 0.64 15.93 8.65
CA LYS A 189 1.27 14.94 7.76
C LYS A 189 0.26 13.96 7.20
N TRP A 190 -0.71 13.51 8.00
CA TRP A 190 -1.83 12.71 7.51
C TRP A 190 -2.63 13.44 6.43
N GLN A 191 -2.95 14.73 6.64
CA GLN A 191 -3.63 15.54 5.62
C GLN A 191 -2.83 15.62 4.31
N LYS A 192 -1.50 15.82 4.38
CA LYS A 192 -0.63 15.84 3.21
C LYS A 192 -0.64 14.49 2.47
N LEU A 193 -0.61 13.37 3.19
CA LEU A 193 -0.74 12.03 2.61
C LEU A 193 -2.07 11.89 1.88
N VAL A 194 -3.18 12.23 2.54
CA VAL A 194 -4.53 12.15 1.97
C VAL A 194 -4.63 12.97 0.69
N ASN A 195 -4.21 14.24 0.70
CA ASN A 195 -4.28 15.09 -0.49
C ASN A 195 -3.40 14.57 -1.63
N SER A 196 -2.21 14.05 -1.31
CA SER A 196 -1.33 13.45 -2.30
C SER A 196 -1.94 12.17 -2.89
N PHE A 197 -2.59 11.36 -2.06
CA PHE A 197 -3.31 10.16 -2.51
C PHE A 197 -4.55 10.49 -3.36
N ARG A 198 -5.26 11.59 -3.06
CA ARG A 198 -6.35 12.11 -3.92
C ARG A 198 -5.86 12.38 -5.34
N LEU A 199 -4.68 12.99 -5.49
CA LEU A 199 -4.08 13.23 -6.81
C LEU A 199 -3.78 11.91 -7.54
N LYS A 200 -3.31 10.88 -6.83
CA LYS A 200 -3.11 9.53 -7.39
C LYS A 200 -4.42 8.93 -7.90
N VAL A 201 -5.49 8.99 -7.10
CA VAL A 201 -6.81 8.48 -7.49
C VAL A 201 -7.34 9.21 -8.74
N LEU A 202 -7.25 10.54 -8.77
CA LEU A 202 -7.67 11.34 -9.93
C LEU A 202 -6.83 11.05 -11.18
N LEU A 203 -5.53 10.83 -11.04
CA LEU A 203 -4.69 10.46 -12.17
C LEU A 203 -5.03 9.06 -12.71
N THR A 204 -5.38 8.11 -11.83
CA THR A 204 -5.91 6.79 -12.25
C THR A 204 -7.16 6.94 -13.14
N LEU A 205 -7.96 7.97 -12.90
CA LEU A 205 -9.16 8.30 -13.66
C LEU A 205 -8.90 9.21 -14.87
N SER A 206 -7.66 9.37 -15.32
CA SER A 206 -7.24 10.34 -16.34
C SER A 206 -7.95 10.21 -17.71
N HIS A 207 -8.52 9.04 -18.02
CA HIS A 207 -9.30 8.81 -19.23
C HIS A 207 -10.80 9.18 -19.09
N LYS A 208 -11.22 9.68 -17.93
CA LYS A 208 -12.57 10.14 -17.66
C LYS A 208 -12.59 11.66 -17.51
N GLU A 209 -13.62 12.31 -18.08
CA GLU A 209 -13.86 13.73 -17.81
C GLU A 209 -14.51 13.90 -16.44
N LYS A 210 -15.47 13.02 -16.13
CA LYS A 210 -16.24 13.02 -14.88
C LYS A 210 -16.41 11.59 -14.35
N VAL A 211 -16.52 11.49 -13.03
CA VAL A 211 -16.92 10.29 -12.28
C VAL A 211 -17.92 10.74 -11.22
N GLY A 212 -19.17 10.32 -11.33
CA GLY A 212 -20.25 10.88 -10.53
C GLY A 212 -20.34 12.42 -10.70
N ASN A 213 -20.20 13.15 -9.61
CA ASN A 213 -20.19 14.62 -9.59
C ASN A 213 -18.79 15.23 -9.71
N HIS A 214 -17.74 14.41 -9.71
CA HIS A 214 -16.35 14.85 -9.73
C HIS A 214 -15.89 15.18 -11.16
N ASP A 215 -15.46 16.41 -11.41
CA ASP A 215 -14.72 16.80 -12.61
C ASP A 215 -13.24 16.53 -12.37
N ILE A 216 -12.70 15.49 -13.01
CA ILE A 216 -11.39 14.92 -12.70
C ILE A 216 -10.27 15.94 -12.82
N LYS A 217 -10.23 16.66 -13.94
CA LYS A 217 -9.18 17.66 -14.20
C LYS A 217 -9.31 18.87 -13.28
N GLN A 218 -10.52 19.36 -13.07
CA GLN A 218 -10.76 20.55 -12.25
C GLN A 218 -10.45 20.25 -10.78
N GLU A 219 -10.88 19.10 -10.27
CA GLU A 219 -10.63 18.69 -8.90
C GLU A 219 -9.13 18.45 -8.67
N PHE A 220 -8.43 17.79 -9.61
CA PHE A 220 -6.97 17.66 -9.55
C PHE A 220 -6.28 19.02 -9.40
N LYS A 221 -6.67 20.00 -10.22
CA LYS A 221 -6.11 21.36 -10.18
C LYS A 221 -6.35 22.05 -8.83
N GLN A 222 -7.51 21.83 -8.21
CA GLN A 222 -7.84 22.39 -6.90
C GLN A 222 -7.01 21.74 -5.80
N ILE A 223 -6.93 20.41 -5.78
CA ILE A 223 -6.19 19.65 -4.77
C ILE A 223 -4.69 19.92 -4.86
N ALA A 224 -4.15 20.14 -6.05
CA ALA A 224 -2.75 20.50 -6.23
C ALA A 224 -2.34 21.83 -5.55
N GLN A 225 -3.30 22.63 -5.06
CA GLN A 225 -3.05 23.85 -4.28
C GLN A 225 -3.19 23.61 -2.75
N LEU A 226 -3.61 22.43 -2.32
CA LEU A 226 -3.72 22.08 -0.91
C LEU A 226 -2.35 21.65 -0.35
N PRO A 227 -2.23 21.51 0.98
CA PRO A 227 -1.02 20.92 1.56
C PRO A 227 -0.75 19.52 1.01
N LEU A 228 0.38 19.34 0.33
CA LEU A 228 0.88 18.09 -0.23
C LEU A 228 2.16 17.66 0.48
N MET A 229 2.61 16.43 0.26
CA MET A 229 3.95 16.01 0.70
C MET A 229 5.01 16.93 0.10
N ALA A 230 5.94 17.42 0.93
CA ALA A 230 6.97 18.37 0.53
C ALA A 230 8.37 17.73 0.43
N SER A 231 8.57 16.58 1.03
CA SER A 231 9.83 15.82 1.01
C SER A 231 9.62 14.38 1.46
N ASN A 232 10.68 13.58 1.45
CA ASN A 232 10.66 12.22 2.00
C ASN A 232 10.30 12.16 3.50
N ALA A 233 10.38 13.26 4.24
CA ALA A 233 9.93 13.33 5.64
C ALA A 233 8.41 13.27 5.79
N ASP A 234 7.67 13.46 4.71
CA ASP A 234 6.21 13.36 4.65
C ASP A 234 5.74 12.01 4.05
N ASN A 235 6.65 11.09 3.74
CA ASN A 235 6.29 9.78 3.19
C ASN A 235 5.32 9.03 4.09
N GLY A 236 4.23 8.53 3.51
CA GLY A 236 3.35 7.56 4.14
C GLY A 236 4.02 6.18 4.15
N GLN A 237 4.80 5.90 5.18
CA GLN A 237 5.62 4.69 5.27
C GLN A 237 5.65 4.09 6.69
N LEU A 238 5.66 2.77 6.77
CA LEU A 238 5.87 2.03 8.01
C LEU A 238 7.36 1.72 8.18
N VAL A 239 7.94 2.25 9.24
CA VAL A 239 9.37 2.02 9.59
C VAL A 239 9.47 0.83 10.55
N TYR A 240 10.32 -0.14 10.21
CA TYR A 240 10.57 -1.31 11.05
C TYR A 240 11.69 -1.03 12.05
N ILE A 241 11.63 -1.67 13.20
CA ILE A 241 12.63 -1.58 14.27
C ILE A 241 13.15 -2.97 14.64
N ASP A 242 14.40 -3.06 15.14
CA ASP A 242 14.97 -4.33 15.57
C ASP A 242 14.43 -4.75 16.94
N GLN A 243 13.15 -5.08 16.96
CA GLN A 243 12.42 -5.63 18.09
C GLN A 243 11.53 -6.76 17.60
N GLU A 244 11.42 -7.84 18.37
CA GLU A 244 10.56 -8.97 18.02
C GLU A 244 9.12 -8.51 17.76
N GLY A 245 8.54 -8.97 16.66
CA GLY A 245 7.20 -8.56 16.19
C GLY A 245 7.17 -7.26 15.35
N ASN A 246 8.24 -6.44 15.38
CA ASN A 246 8.30 -5.16 14.66
C ASN A 246 9.44 -5.09 13.63
N ARG A 247 10.05 -6.24 13.32
CA ARG A 247 11.12 -6.34 12.33
C ARG A 247 10.58 -6.36 10.92
N TYR A 248 11.45 -6.02 9.97
CA TYR A 248 11.17 -6.15 8.55
C TYR A 248 10.68 -7.57 8.20
N PRO A 249 9.55 -7.72 7.49
CA PRO A 249 8.90 -9.02 7.30
C PRO A 249 9.76 -10.07 6.59
N GLN A 250 10.75 -9.66 5.78
CA GLN A 250 11.66 -10.59 5.10
C GLN A 250 12.93 -10.90 5.89
N PHE A 251 13.09 -10.30 7.08
CA PHE A 251 14.23 -10.61 7.94
C PHE A 251 14.23 -12.11 8.31
N ASN A 252 15.35 -12.78 8.07
CA ASN A 252 15.51 -14.24 8.22
C ASN A 252 14.58 -15.12 7.38
N ALA A 253 13.86 -14.55 6.39
CA ALA A 253 13.01 -15.34 5.50
C ALA A 253 13.83 -16.33 4.68
N GLN A 254 13.28 -17.53 4.46
CA GLN A 254 13.85 -18.51 3.56
C GLN A 254 13.31 -18.27 2.15
N TRP A 255 14.22 -18.01 1.21
CA TRP A 255 13.88 -17.84 -0.19
C TRP A 255 14.32 -19.05 -0.99
N SER A 256 13.39 -19.74 -1.63
CA SER A 256 13.66 -20.87 -2.51
C SER A 256 13.10 -20.57 -3.90
N GLY A 257 13.92 -20.75 -4.92
CA GLY A 257 13.52 -20.55 -6.31
C GLY A 257 13.22 -19.10 -6.70
N PHE A 258 13.58 -18.13 -5.90
CA PHE A 258 13.24 -16.71 -6.01
C PHE A 258 14.47 -15.94 -6.47
N TYR A 259 14.55 -15.63 -7.76
CA TYR A 259 15.69 -14.98 -8.41
C TYR A 259 15.26 -13.74 -9.19
N MET A 260 16.22 -12.92 -9.63
CA MET A 260 15.92 -11.73 -10.40
C MET A 260 15.41 -12.08 -11.81
N ASP A 261 14.43 -11.32 -12.27
CA ASP A 261 13.86 -11.43 -13.63
C ASP A 261 14.74 -10.69 -14.65
N LYS A 262 14.85 -11.26 -15.83
CA LYS A 262 15.61 -10.68 -16.95
C LYS A 262 15.10 -9.31 -17.35
N THR A 263 13.79 -9.10 -17.39
CA THR A 263 13.18 -7.84 -17.79
C THR A 263 13.58 -6.72 -16.83
N PHE A 264 13.58 -6.99 -15.52
CA PHE A 264 14.01 -6.04 -14.51
C PHE A 264 15.50 -5.71 -14.64
N ILE A 265 16.36 -6.74 -14.68
CA ILE A 265 17.81 -6.55 -14.77
C ILE A 265 18.17 -5.78 -16.04
N ASP A 266 17.65 -6.17 -17.20
CA ASP A 266 17.95 -5.52 -18.48
C ASP A 266 17.54 -4.03 -18.49
N ARG A 267 16.37 -3.70 -17.93
CA ARG A 267 15.91 -2.31 -17.82
C ARG A 267 16.81 -1.46 -16.92
N MET A 268 17.22 -2.00 -15.78
CA MET A 268 18.12 -1.32 -14.85
C MET A 268 19.52 -1.13 -15.47
N ALA A 269 20.04 -2.17 -16.12
CA ALA A 269 21.36 -2.13 -16.75
C ALA A 269 21.40 -1.18 -17.96
N LEU A 270 20.35 -1.18 -18.81
CA LEU A 270 20.22 -0.27 -19.95
C LEU A 270 20.27 1.20 -19.49
N ARG A 271 19.55 1.52 -18.42
CA ARG A 271 19.52 2.88 -17.85
C ARG A 271 20.73 3.20 -16.98
N LYS A 272 21.63 2.24 -16.77
CA LYS A 272 22.75 2.36 -15.82
C LYS A 272 22.30 2.82 -14.43
N ASP A 273 21.20 2.27 -13.97
CA ASP A 273 20.58 2.62 -12.69
C ASP A 273 21.33 1.94 -11.53
N PRO A 274 22.04 2.70 -10.68
CA PRO A 274 22.85 2.11 -9.61
C PRO A 274 22.01 1.49 -8.49
N ARG A 275 20.70 1.71 -8.45
CA ARG A 275 19.80 1.01 -7.53
C ARG A 275 19.76 -0.49 -7.82
N LEU A 276 20.18 -0.93 -9.01
CA LEU A 276 20.40 -2.35 -9.31
C LEU A 276 21.29 -3.03 -8.26
N PHE A 277 22.34 -2.37 -7.80
CA PHE A 277 23.30 -2.91 -6.83
C PHE A 277 22.68 -3.11 -5.44
N LEU A 278 21.55 -2.44 -5.17
CA LEU A 278 20.77 -2.59 -3.94
C LEU A 278 19.80 -3.76 -4.04
N TYR A 279 19.24 -4.01 -5.24
CA TYR A 279 18.21 -5.03 -5.44
C TYR A 279 18.78 -6.41 -5.70
N ALA A 280 19.92 -6.50 -6.39
CA ALA A 280 20.47 -7.75 -6.85
C ALA A 280 21.95 -7.93 -6.43
N LEU A 281 22.38 -9.17 -6.38
CA LEU A 281 23.79 -9.54 -6.32
C LEU A 281 24.30 -9.84 -7.74
N PRO A 282 25.59 -9.61 -8.04
CA PRO A 282 26.21 -10.15 -9.25
C PRO A 282 25.95 -11.66 -9.37
N THR A 283 25.89 -12.17 -10.58
CA THR A 283 25.85 -13.62 -10.79
C THR A 283 27.08 -14.30 -10.16
N ASN A 284 26.92 -15.52 -9.69
CA ASN A 284 28.05 -16.27 -9.11
C ASN A 284 29.19 -16.43 -10.12
N GLU A 285 28.88 -16.62 -11.40
CA GLU A 285 29.87 -16.68 -12.51
C GLU A 285 30.65 -15.36 -12.60
N ALA A 286 29.96 -14.21 -12.63
CA ALA A 286 30.60 -12.91 -12.71
C ALA A 286 31.43 -12.57 -11.46
N ALA A 287 30.92 -12.88 -10.27
CA ALA A 287 31.65 -12.69 -9.01
C ALA A 287 32.93 -13.57 -8.96
N SER A 288 32.85 -14.82 -9.40
CA SER A 288 34.00 -15.72 -9.49
C SER A 288 35.04 -15.26 -10.53
N ALA A 289 34.59 -14.54 -11.58
CA ALA A 289 35.44 -13.90 -12.57
C ALA A 289 36.05 -12.56 -12.10
N GLY A 290 35.76 -12.13 -10.85
CA GLY A 290 36.30 -10.91 -10.27
C GLY A 290 35.64 -9.62 -10.77
N LYS A 291 34.44 -9.69 -11.38
CA LYS A 291 33.72 -8.49 -11.78
C LYS A 291 33.28 -7.67 -10.57
N ALA A 292 33.40 -6.35 -10.67
CA ALA A 292 32.99 -5.43 -9.61
C ALA A 292 31.45 -5.40 -9.46
N VAL A 293 30.97 -5.15 -8.25
CA VAL A 293 29.53 -4.95 -7.97
C VAL A 293 28.95 -3.78 -8.82
N THR A 294 29.79 -2.81 -9.16
CA THR A 294 29.37 -1.65 -9.98
C THR A 294 29.41 -1.90 -11.49
N ASP A 295 29.81 -3.10 -11.92
CA ASP A 295 29.75 -3.50 -13.33
C ASP A 295 28.35 -4.04 -13.67
N PHE A 296 27.58 -3.28 -14.44
CA PHE A 296 26.23 -3.69 -14.86
C PHE A 296 26.22 -5.00 -15.66
N THR A 297 27.34 -5.37 -16.29
CA THR A 297 27.48 -6.65 -17.01
C THR A 297 27.72 -7.87 -16.06
N ALA A 298 27.81 -7.61 -14.76
CA ALA A 298 27.90 -8.65 -13.75
C ALA A 298 26.54 -9.25 -13.36
N TYR A 299 25.46 -8.66 -13.86
CA TYR A 299 24.09 -9.02 -13.51
C TYR A 299 23.37 -9.68 -14.70
N ALA A 300 22.56 -10.69 -14.41
CA ALA A 300 21.67 -11.31 -15.38
C ALA A 300 20.44 -11.87 -14.67
N GLY A 301 19.27 -11.75 -15.30
CA GLY A 301 18.03 -12.31 -14.79
C GLY A 301 17.61 -13.58 -15.53
N GLY A 302 16.73 -14.37 -14.90
CA GLY A 302 16.06 -15.50 -15.54
C GLY A 302 14.98 -15.04 -16.48
N ASP A 303 14.73 -15.80 -17.55
CA ASP A 303 13.68 -15.48 -18.51
C ASP A 303 12.30 -15.89 -17.94
N PRO A 304 11.37 -14.95 -17.74
CA PRO A 304 10.06 -15.27 -17.17
C PRO A 304 9.13 -16.01 -18.14
N THR A 305 9.50 -16.15 -19.40
CA THR A 305 8.66 -16.76 -20.44
C THR A 305 8.93 -18.25 -20.68
N VAL A 306 10.04 -18.76 -20.14
CA VAL A 306 10.43 -20.16 -20.30
C VAL A 306 9.99 -21.02 -19.10
N PRO A 307 9.88 -22.35 -19.26
CA PRO A 307 9.64 -23.25 -18.14
C PRO A 307 10.70 -23.09 -17.05
N TYR A 308 10.29 -23.15 -15.79
CA TYR A 308 11.17 -22.93 -14.63
C TYR A 308 12.43 -23.80 -14.64
N GLY A 309 12.39 -25.01 -15.25
CA GLY A 309 13.52 -25.91 -15.35
C GLY A 309 14.71 -25.36 -16.14
N GLU A 310 14.45 -24.52 -17.14
CA GLU A 310 15.50 -23.84 -17.90
C GLU A 310 16.23 -22.81 -17.02
N ASN A 311 15.47 -21.98 -16.29
CA ASN A 311 16.02 -21.05 -15.33
C ASN A 311 16.77 -21.78 -14.20
N LYS A 312 16.26 -22.92 -13.71
CA LYS A 312 16.92 -23.75 -12.72
C LYS A 312 18.31 -24.22 -13.17
N ASN A 313 18.45 -24.60 -14.43
CA ASN A 313 19.75 -24.97 -14.99
C ASN A 313 20.73 -23.80 -15.01
N LEU A 314 20.24 -22.59 -15.36
CA LEU A 314 21.06 -21.36 -15.32
C LEU A 314 21.46 -20.98 -13.89
N VAL A 315 20.57 -21.18 -12.91
CA VAL A 315 20.88 -21.00 -11.48
C VAL A 315 22.00 -21.97 -11.06
N GLY A 316 21.88 -23.25 -11.42
CA GLY A 316 22.92 -24.26 -11.16
C GLY A 316 24.27 -23.92 -11.77
N ALA A 317 24.28 -23.24 -12.93
CA ALA A 317 25.48 -22.74 -13.58
C ALA A 317 25.98 -21.39 -13.03
N GLY A 318 25.29 -20.80 -12.03
CA GLY A 318 25.66 -19.51 -11.43
C GLY A 318 25.41 -18.30 -12.33
N LYS A 319 24.49 -18.39 -13.30
CA LYS A 319 24.28 -17.39 -14.36
C LYS A 319 23.08 -16.45 -14.13
N ILE A 320 22.35 -16.62 -13.02
CA ILE A 320 21.25 -15.73 -12.66
C ILE A 320 21.55 -15.03 -11.35
N SER A 321 21.30 -13.74 -11.29
CA SER A 321 21.45 -12.90 -10.12
C SER A 321 20.43 -13.24 -9.05
N GLN A 322 20.89 -13.35 -7.82
CA GLN A 322 20.04 -13.45 -6.64
C GLN A 322 19.52 -12.07 -6.22
N ILE A 323 18.40 -12.07 -5.53
CA ILE A 323 17.97 -10.88 -4.77
C ILE A 323 19.05 -10.59 -3.72
N ASN A 324 19.35 -9.30 -3.51
CA ASN A 324 20.37 -8.91 -2.56
C ASN A 324 20.04 -9.42 -1.14
N SER A 325 21.00 -10.08 -0.51
CA SER A 325 20.83 -10.68 0.82
C SER A 325 20.50 -9.66 1.92
N ARG A 326 20.77 -8.36 1.72
CA ARG A 326 20.44 -7.30 2.68
C ARG A 326 18.97 -7.30 3.10
N TYR A 327 18.07 -7.72 2.22
CA TYR A 327 16.63 -7.84 2.52
C TYR A 327 16.30 -8.95 3.53
N ARG A 328 17.22 -9.90 3.74
CA ARG A 328 17.06 -10.98 4.74
C ARG A 328 17.93 -10.81 5.97
N THR A 329 19.02 -10.07 5.85
CA THR A 329 20.03 -9.96 6.93
C THR A 329 19.87 -8.69 7.75
N ASN A 330 19.13 -7.68 7.26
CA ASN A 330 18.88 -6.46 7.99
C ASN A 330 17.51 -6.54 8.71
N PRO A 331 17.45 -6.50 10.05
CA PRO A 331 16.22 -6.59 10.81
C PRO A 331 15.30 -5.38 10.62
N THR A 332 15.82 -4.22 10.25
CA THR A 332 15.03 -3.03 9.97
C THR A 332 14.66 -2.91 8.48
N GLY A 333 15.44 -3.56 7.60
CA GLY A 333 15.20 -3.59 6.15
C GLY A 333 15.03 -2.21 5.54
N GLU A 334 13.98 -2.08 4.75
CA GLU A 334 13.48 -0.83 4.20
C GLU A 334 12.04 -0.57 4.70
N PRO A 335 11.65 0.68 4.98
CA PRO A 335 10.26 1.00 5.29
C PRO A 335 9.32 0.54 4.17
N THR A 336 8.16 0.04 4.54
CA THR A 336 7.12 -0.25 3.55
C THR A 336 6.30 0.99 3.28
N MET A 337 6.19 1.38 2.02
CA MET A 337 5.60 2.64 1.59
C MET A 337 4.19 2.44 1.03
N LEU A 338 3.20 3.17 1.56
CA LEU A 338 1.87 3.26 0.96
C LEU A 338 1.88 4.27 -0.19
N MET A 339 2.46 5.43 0.05
CA MET A 339 2.69 6.48 -0.95
C MET A 339 3.87 7.37 -0.53
N GLY A 340 4.75 7.69 -1.46
CA GLY A 340 5.95 8.50 -1.21
C GLY A 340 5.99 9.80 -2.00
N TYR A 341 6.83 10.72 -1.52
CA TYR A 341 7.08 12.00 -2.17
C TYR A 341 7.62 11.83 -3.60
N ALA A 342 8.47 10.82 -3.83
CA ALA A 342 8.97 10.51 -5.18
C ALA A 342 7.83 10.19 -6.15
N GLU A 343 6.85 9.40 -5.73
CA GLU A 343 5.66 9.06 -6.52
C GLU A 343 4.80 10.30 -6.78
N LEU A 344 4.57 11.13 -5.76
CA LEU A 344 3.84 12.39 -5.91
C LEU A 344 4.49 13.29 -6.96
N GLN A 345 5.81 13.38 -6.98
CA GLN A 345 6.52 14.20 -7.95
C GLN A 345 6.32 13.70 -9.39
N GLN A 346 6.26 12.38 -9.61
CA GLN A 346 5.92 11.83 -10.93
C GLN A 346 4.47 12.12 -11.33
N ILE A 347 3.53 12.01 -10.38
CA ILE A 347 2.12 12.38 -10.58
C ILE A 347 1.98 13.85 -11.01
N LEU A 348 2.72 14.75 -10.36
CA LEU A 348 2.70 16.18 -10.71
C LEU A 348 3.36 16.44 -12.07
N ALA A 349 4.46 15.75 -12.39
CA ALA A 349 5.12 15.83 -13.70
C ALA A 349 4.16 15.43 -14.82
N GLU A 350 3.48 14.31 -14.68
CA GLU A 350 2.48 13.83 -15.62
C GLU A 350 1.29 14.79 -15.75
N ALA A 351 0.81 15.35 -14.64
CA ALA A 351 -0.28 16.32 -14.66
C ALA A 351 0.10 17.63 -15.41
N VAL A 352 1.35 18.08 -15.32
CA VAL A 352 1.84 19.21 -16.13
C VAL A 352 1.90 18.83 -17.61
N VAL A 353 2.43 17.64 -17.95
CA VAL A 353 2.50 17.14 -19.33
C VAL A 353 1.09 17.02 -19.93
N ARG A 354 0.11 16.58 -19.17
CA ARG A 354 -1.31 16.52 -19.58
C ARG A 354 -1.98 17.91 -19.67
N GLY A 355 -1.33 18.97 -19.21
CA GLY A 355 -1.91 20.31 -19.15
C GLY A 355 -3.04 20.46 -18.13
N TRP A 356 -3.01 19.68 -17.05
CA TRP A 356 -3.97 19.77 -15.96
C TRP A 356 -3.60 20.85 -14.95
N ILE A 357 -2.32 21.01 -14.69
CA ILE A 357 -1.76 22.08 -13.83
C ILE A 357 -0.65 22.82 -14.54
N GLN A 358 -0.31 24.02 -14.04
CA GLN A 358 0.87 24.77 -14.47
C GLN A 358 2.08 24.30 -13.65
N GLY A 359 3.26 24.35 -14.24
CA GLY A 359 4.51 23.98 -13.57
C GLY A 359 5.62 23.58 -14.55
N ASP A 360 6.71 23.11 -14.00
CA ASP A 360 7.83 22.55 -14.77
C ASP A 360 7.85 21.02 -14.61
N ALA A 361 7.37 20.31 -15.62
CA ALA A 361 7.31 18.85 -15.64
C ALA A 361 8.71 18.22 -15.48
N LYS A 362 9.73 18.81 -16.09
CA LYS A 362 11.13 18.37 -15.95
C LYS A 362 11.56 18.44 -14.49
N GLN A 363 11.30 19.57 -13.85
CA GLN A 363 11.68 19.76 -12.45
C GLN A 363 10.99 18.73 -11.53
N TYR A 364 9.70 18.48 -11.72
CA TYR A 364 8.98 17.45 -10.97
C TYR A 364 9.57 16.06 -11.23
N TYR A 365 9.82 15.70 -12.47
CA TYR A 365 10.44 14.42 -12.83
C TYR A 365 11.81 14.24 -12.13
N GLU A 366 12.71 15.23 -12.25
CA GLU A 366 14.03 15.18 -11.63
C GLU A 366 13.95 15.14 -10.09
N ASN A 367 13.01 15.89 -9.49
CA ASN A 367 12.77 15.84 -8.04
C ASN A 367 12.33 14.44 -7.58
N GLY A 368 11.46 13.78 -8.34
CA GLY A 368 11.02 12.41 -8.03
C GLY A 368 12.19 11.41 -8.06
N VAL A 369 13.05 11.50 -9.08
CA VAL A 369 14.25 10.66 -9.18
C VAL A 369 15.19 10.92 -7.99
N ARG A 370 15.52 12.18 -7.70
CA ARG A 370 16.40 12.55 -6.57
C ARG A 370 15.81 12.11 -5.22
N ALA A 371 14.51 12.28 -5.04
CA ALA A 371 13.83 11.83 -3.82
C ALA A 371 13.93 10.32 -3.62
N SER A 372 13.80 9.54 -4.70
CA SER A 372 13.99 8.09 -4.66
C SER A 372 15.44 7.71 -4.28
N PHE A 373 16.44 8.35 -4.89
CA PHE A 373 17.84 8.09 -4.52
C PHE A 373 18.12 8.46 -3.07
N ALA A 374 17.66 9.61 -2.59
CA ALA A 374 17.83 10.05 -1.21
C ALA A 374 17.15 9.09 -0.21
N TRP A 375 15.98 8.55 -0.56
CA TRP A 375 15.30 7.56 0.27
C TRP A 375 16.12 6.27 0.37
N TYR A 376 16.58 5.72 -0.76
CA TYR A 376 17.46 4.56 -0.74
C TYR A 376 18.79 4.83 -0.03
N HIS A 377 19.35 6.02 -0.18
CA HIS A 377 20.55 6.41 0.57
C HIS A 377 20.35 6.29 2.08
N THR A 378 19.18 6.70 2.57
CA THR A 378 18.85 6.64 4.00
C THR A 378 18.70 5.21 4.52
N TYR A 379 18.09 4.30 3.72
CA TYR A 379 17.67 2.99 4.21
C TYR A 379 18.49 1.79 3.69
N SER A 380 19.48 1.99 2.82
CA SER A 380 20.22 0.89 2.21
C SER A 380 21.52 0.48 2.96
N GLY A 381 21.82 1.11 4.10
CA GLY A 381 23.00 0.76 4.91
C GLY A 381 24.31 0.89 4.11
N ASP A 382 25.13 -0.16 4.07
CA ASP A 382 26.43 -0.17 3.36
C ASP A 382 26.32 0.09 1.84
N TYR A 383 25.12 -0.06 1.28
CA TYR A 383 24.84 0.20 -0.13
C TYR A 383 24.53 1.68 -0.44
N ALA A 384 24.37 2.53 0.59
CA ALA A 384 24.10 3.97 0.44
C ALA A 384 25.12 4.67 -0.48
N LYS A 385 26.38 4.22 -0.47
CA LYS A 385 27.45 4.72 -1.33
C LYS A 385 27.19 4.64 -2.83
N TYR A 386 26.25 3.83 -3.28
CA TYR A 386 25.88 3.67 -4.69
C TYR A 386 24.73 4.61 -5.11
N VAL A 387 24.00 5.19 -4.17
CA VAL A 387 22.80 6.00 -4.40
C VAL A 387 22.93 7.40 -3.76
N THR A 388 24.04 8.04 -4.02
CA THR A 388 24.34 9.41 -3.59
C THR A 388 23.63 10.44 -4.48
N ASP A 389 23.64 11.71 -4.10
CA ASP A 389 23.11 12.80 -4.95
C ASP A 389 23.91 12.95 -6.27
N ASP A 390 25.24 12.72 -6.22
CA ASP A 390 26.08 12.68 -7.44
C ASP A 390 25.68 11.51 -8.35
N ALA A 391 25.34 10.34 -7.77
CA ALA A 391 24.85 9.21 -8.54
C ALA A 391 23.48 9.53 -9.18
N ALA A 392 22.59 10.21 -8.48
CA ALA A 392 21.31 10.68 -9.01
C ALA A 392 21.52 11.67 -10.15
N THR A 393 22.47 12.59 -9.99
CA THR A 393 22.82 13.59 -11.02
C THR A 393 23.36 12.91 -12.28
N THR A 394 24.27 11.94 -12.14
CA THR A 394 24.81 11.14 -13.25
C THR A 394 23.70 10.33 -13.93
N TYR A 395 22.82 9.70 -13.17
CA TYR A 395 21.69 8.94 -13.69
C TYR A 395 20.75 9.80 -14.54
N LEU A 396 20.41 11.00 -14.07
CA LEU A 396 19.54 11.95 -14.78
C LEU A 396 20.15 12.50 -16.10
N GLN A 397 21.47 12.34 -16.30
CA GLN A 397 22.16 12.70 -17.55
C GLN A 397 22.22 11.54 -18.56
N GLY A 398 21.84 10.33 -18.16
CA GLY A 398 21.86 9.15 -19.02
C GLY A 398 20.91 9.27 -20.21
N ASP A 399 21.29 8.75 -21.35
CA ASP A 399 20.53 8.87 -22.61
C ASP A 399 19.13 8.29 -22.52
N GLU A 400 18.94 7.22 -21.74
CA GLU A 400 17.66 6.54 -21.51
C GLU A 400 16.80 7.15 -20.37
N VAL A 401 17.29 8.26 -19.76
CA VAL A 401 16.68 8.81 -18.54
C VAL A 401 16.50 10.32 -18.62
N LYS A 402 17.42 11.02 -19.29
CA LYS A 402 17.39 12.49 -19.37
C LYS A 402 16.06 12.99 -19.94
N TRP A 403 15.52 14.03 -19.34
CA TRP A 403 14.33 14.69 -19.87
C TRP A 403 14.57 15.19 -21.30
N ASP A 404 13.70 14.80 -22.23
CA ASP A 404 13.72 15.26 -23.60
C ASP A 404 12.46 16.08 -23.93
N ASN A 405 12.66 17.36 -24.23
CA ASN A 405 11.58 18.26 -24.63
C ASN A 405 10.97 17.92 -26.00
N GLN A 406 11.67 17.15 -26.82
CA GLN A 406 11.24 16.79 -28.18
C GLN A 406 10.24 15.65 -28.21
N LEU A 407 10.12 14.88 -27.14
CA LEU A 407 9.15 13.80 -27.03
C LEU A 407 7.71 14.34 -27.05
N THR A 408 6.82 13.58 -27.67
CA THR A 408 5.38 13.88 -27.64
C THR A 408 4.83 13.78 -26.21
N GLN A 409 3.61 14.24 -26.01
CA GLN A 409 2.94 14.13 -24.71
C GLN A 409 2.84 12.66 -24.24
N GLU A 410 2.43 11.76 -25.14
CA GLU A 410 2.32 10.32 -24.86
C GLU A 410 3.68 9.73 -24.47
N GLN A 411 4.72 10.00 -25.25
CA GLN A 411 6.08 9.53 -24.99
C GLN A 411 6.67 10.06 -23.65
N LYS A 412 6.19 11.20 -23.17
CA LYS A 412 6.64 11.74 -21.86
C LYS A 412 5.89 11.10 -20.70
N ILE A 413 4.70 10.55 -20.96
CA ILE A 413 3.88 9.87 -19.96
C ILE A 413 4.30 8.39 -19.81
N GLU A 414 4.74 7.73 -20.89
CA GLU A 414 5.32 6.39 -20.89
C GLU A 414 6.74 6.36 -20.25
#